data_a646b33b6fc392481634e13f73347a0b
#
_entry.id   a646b33b6fc392481634e13f73347a0b
#
_cell.length_a   1.000
_cell.length_b   1.000
_cell.length_c   1.000
_cell.angle_alpha   90.00
_cell.angle_beta   90.00
_cell.angle_gamma   90.00
#
_symmetry.space_group_name_H-M   'P 1'
#
loop_
_entity.id
_entity.type
_entity.pdbx_description
1 polymer ?
#
loop_
_entity_poly.entity_id
_entity_poly.type
_entity_poly.pdbx_seq_one_letter_code
_entity_poly.pdbx_strand_id
1 'polypeptide(L)'
;SSRRRHTRYQSLSRGLGDVYKRQAFRECGLDLRHDIVARIREVMREHCVELSEMAHRETGLGRAEDKVKKNTLVIEKTPGPEDLQTQTWTGDRGLTLTEPAPFGVIGAITPTTNPTATIINNTIAGVSAGNAIVFNAHPNAKAVSVHTIRLINAAITDAGGPSNLVTCVPEPTIESAQTLMNHPGVRILLVTGGPGVVEEARKTTKRGILAGPGNPPVVVDETADLELAGREIVRGASFDNNLICTDEKEVFVVASVADKLLESMVANGGYLLGEHELGKIERLIFTQAAHDGTPAKINPKWIGQNAGDILAAIGVRNADDRRLVVADVPVNHSLIWTEQMMPVMPVARVPDVDRAIELAVKAEHGCCHTASVFTRNVEVITRMAREIDVSIFVANAATLAGLGDGGEGFTSFSIASPTGEGLTRPRSLSRERRLAVAGGLRIV
;
A
#
# COMPACT_ATOMS: atom_id res chain seq x y z
N SER A 1 26.74 10.41 28.30
CA SER A 1 26.17 9.66 27.14
C SER A 1 25.44 8.37 27.56
N SER A 2 25.84 7.72 28.63
CA SER A 2 25.21 6.46 29.14
C SER A 2 23.81 6.68 29.73
N ARG A 3 23.58 7.78 30.47
CA ARG A 3 22.25 8.11 31.03
C ARG A 3 21.17 8.38 29.99
N ARG A 4 21.51 9.02 28.85
CA ARG A 4 20.54 9.27 27.74
C ARG A 4 20.14 7.98 27.02
N ARG A 5 21.02 6.99 26.92
CA ARG A 5 20.67 5.66 26.38
C ARG A 5 19.72 4.90 27.30
N HIS A 6 19.95 4.95 28.62
CA HIS A 6 19.07 4.28 29.59
C HIS A 6 17.67 4.83 29.62
N THR A 7 17.48 6.16 29.52
CA THR A 7 16.16 6.81 29.53
C THR A 7 15.38 6.52 28.23
N ARG A 8 16.07 6.39 27.07
CA ARG A 8 15.44 6.01 25.79
C ARG A 8 15.02 4.53 25.77
N TYR A 9 15.80 3.64 26.32
CA TYR A 9 15.41 2.22 26.51
C TYR A 9 14.19 2.11 27.45
N GLN A 10 14.10 2.92 28.50
CA GLN A 10 12.97 2.93 29.42
C GLN A 10 11.67 3.45 28.80
N SER A 11 11.70 4.36 27.82
CA SER A 11 10.49 4.82 27.12
C SER A 11 9.96 3.79 26.13
N LEU A 12 10.84 3.10 25.43
CA LEU A 12 10.49 1.94 24.58
C LEU A 12 10.09 0.71 25.44
N SER A 13 10.76 0.49 26.58
CA SER A 13 10.40 -0.58 27.51
C SER A 13 9.10 -0.34 28.24
N ARG A 14 8.64 0.91 28.42
CA ARG A 14 7.28 1.20 28.92
C ARG A 14 6.21 0.88 27.86
N GLY A 15 6.48 1.03 26.57
CA GLY A 15 5.60 0.57 25.47
C GLY A 15 5.69 -0.94 25.22
N LEU A 16 6.84 -1.56 25.53
CA LEU A 16 7.08 -3.01 25.42
C LEU A 16 7.02 -3.72 26.78
N GLY A 17 6.85 -2.98 27.87
CA GLY A 17 6.77 -3.48 29.26
C GLY A 17 5.59 -4.40 29.55
N ASP A 18 4.76 -4.64 28.56
CA ASP A 18 3.59 -5.49 28.63
C ASP A 18 3.81 -6.88 28.01
N VAL A 19 4.94 -7.53 28.32
CA VAL A 19 5.09 -8.99 28.12
C VAL A 19 3.92 -9.74 28.78
N TYR A 20 3.39 -9.25 29.89
CA TYR A 20 2.20 -9.77 30.57
C TYR A 20 0.92 -9.57 29.76
N LYS A 21 0.73 -8.45 29.06
CA LYS A 21 -0.46 -8.19 28.24
C LYS A 21 -0.50 -8.99 26.96
N ARG A 22 0.69 -9.26 26.37
CA ARG A 22 0.83 -10.23 25.29
C ARG A 22 0.36 -11.63 25.72
N GLN A 23 0.63 -12.01 26.97
CA GLN A 23 0.20 -13.29 27.54
C GLN A 23 -1.32 -13.32 27.69
N ALA A 24 -1.91 -12.23 28.20
CA ALA A 24 -3.36 -12.06 28.30
C ALA A 24 -4.07 -12.12 26.93
N PHE A 25 -3.52 -11.50 25.88
CA PHE A 25 -4.13 -11.55 24.55
C PHE A 25 -4.00 -12.92 23.86
N ARG A 26 -3.00 -13.73 24.22
CA ARG A 26 -2.89 -15.11 23.74
C ARG A 26 -4.03 -16.01 24.23
N GLU A 27 -4.60 -15.68 25.38
CA GLU A 27 -5.72 -16.40 25.99
C GLU A 27 -7.09 -15.91 25.47
N CYS A 28 -7.10 -14.78 24.72
CA CYS A 28 -8.32 -14.29 24.08
C CYS A 28 -8.72 -15.18 22.90
N GLY A 29 -9.91 -15.73 22.99
CA GLY A 29 -10.54 -16.54 21.94
C GLY A 29 -10.80 -15.75 20.65
N LEU A 30 -11.22 -16.43 19.59
CA LEU A 30 -11.58 -15.82 18.31
C LEU A 30 -12.79 -14.89 18.44
N ASP A 31 -13.78 -15.22 19.26
CA ASP A 31 -14.98 -14.40 19.46
C ASP A 31 -14.60 -12.99 19.93
N LEU A 32 -13.76 -12.87 20.97
CA LEU A 32 -13.31 -11.58 21.44
C LEU A 32 -12.50 -10.81 20.37
N ARG A 33 -11.76 -11.50 19.50
CA ARG A 33 -11.06 -10.83 18.39
C ARG A 33 -12.05 -10.32 17.35
N HIS A 34 -13.13 -11.02 17.08
CA HIS A 34 -14.23 -10.55 16.23
C HIS A 34 -14.87 -9.29 16.80
N ASP A 35 -15.18 -9.28 18.10
CA ASP A 35 -15.76 -8.12 18.78
C ASP A 35 -14.83 -6.91 18.75
N ILE A 36 -13.54 -7.12 19.03
CA ILE A 36 -12.51 -6.06 18.94
C ILE A 36 -12.44 -5.49 17.54
N VAL A 37 -12.36 -6.32 16.51
CA VAL A 37 -12.26 -5.85 15.13
C VAL A 37 -13.54 -5.12 14.70
N ALA A 38 -14.71 -5.62 15.09
CA ALA A 38 -15.99 -4.96 14.82
C ALA A 38 -16.02 -3.56 15.46
N ARG A 39 -15.60 -3.43 16.73
CA ARG A 39 -15.56 -2.15 17.43
C ARG A 39 -14.50 -1.20 16.83
N ILE A 40 -13.33 -1.69 16.43
CA ILE A 40 -12.34 -0.89 15.70
C ILE A 40 -12.96 -0.31 14.43
N ARG A 41 -13.63 -1.13 13.61
CA ARG A 41 -14.28 -0.66 12.37
C ARG A 41 -15.32 0.42 12.63
N GLU A 42 -16.14 0.24 13.66
CA GLU A 42 -17.17 1.21 14.06
C GLU A 42 -16.54 2.57 14.41
N VAL A 43 -15.58 2.60 15.34
CA VAL A 43 -14.89 3.82 15.76
C VAL A 43 -14.12 4.46 14.61
N MET A 44 -13.50 3.66 13.74
CA MET A 44 -12.79 4.20 12.58
C MET A 44 -13.72 4.79 11.53
N ARG A 45 -14.97 4.28 11.37
CA ARG A 45 -16.00 4.92 10.52
C ARG A 45 -16.42 6.28 11.10
N GLU A 46 -16.68 6.34 12.39
CA GLU A 46 -17.08 7.57 13.08
C GLU A 46 -16.03 8.69 12.90
N HIS A 47 -14.74 8.34 12.95
CA HIS A 47 -13.63 9.28 12.85
C HIS A 47 -12.98 9.35 11.46
N CYS A 48 -13.57 8.72 10.44
CA CYS A 48 -12.96 8.58 9.11
C CYS A 48 -12.62 9.93 8.46
N VAL A 49 -13.57 10.87 8.49
CA VAL A 49 -13.41 12.22 7.91
C VAL A 49 -12.35 13.00 8.70
N GLU A 50 -12.47 13.05 10.03
CA GLU A 50 -11.51 13.74 10.91
C GLU A 50 -10.08 13.27 10.66
N LEU A 51 -9.85 11.97 10.65
CA LEU A 51 -8.53 11.37 10.45
C LEU A 51 -7.98 11.67 9.04
N SER A 52 -8.83 11.70 8.03
CA SER A 52 -8.46 12.01 6.65
C SER A 52 -8.03 13.45 6.48
N GLU A 53 -8.80 14.40 7.03
CA GLU A 53 -8.48 15.81 7.04
C GLU A 53 -7.22 16.11 7.85
N MET A 54 -7.07 15.46 9.01
CA MET A 54 -5.89 15.59 9.85
C MET A 54 -4.64 15.07 9.12
N ALA A 55 -4.73 13.93 8.44
CA ALA A 55 -3.63 13.37 7.65
C ALA A 55 -3.22 14.30 6.50
N HIS A 56 -4.20 14.83 5.76
CA HIS A 56 -3.93 15.79 4.69
C HIS A 56 -3.27 17.06 5.23
N ARG A 57 -3.81 17.65 6.30
CA ARG A 57 -3.29 18.89 6.91
C ARG A 57 -1.88 18.72 7.47
N GLU A 58 -1.58 17.59 8.14
CA GLU A 58 -0.26 17.34 8.74
C GLU A 58 0.80 17.04 7.69
N THR A 59 0.47 16.25 6.68
CA THR A 59 1.44 15.81 5.67
C THR A 59 1.58 16.78 4.50
N GLY A 60 0.55 17.57 4.21
CA GLY A 60 0.46 18.40 2.99
C GLY A 60 0.31 17.58 1.70
N LEU A 61 0.02 16.28 1.80
CA LEU A 61 -0.01 15.35 0.67
C LEU A 61 -1.42 14.90 0.32
N GLY A 62 -1.67 14.74 -0.98
CA GLY A 62 -2.89 14.14 -1.51
C GLY A 62 -4.14 14.99 -1.31
N ARG A 63 -5.29 14.36 -1.24
CA ARG A 63 -6.61 15.01 -1.15
C ARG A 63 -7.42 14.41 0.00
N ALA A 64 -8.02 15.28 0.83
CA ALA A 64 -8.78 14.84 2.00
C ALA A 64 -9.93 13.89 1.62
N GLU A 65 -10.69 14.20 0.56
CA GLU A 65 -11.80 13.40 0.07
C GLU A 65 -11.38 12.01 -0.43
N ASP A 66 -10.21 11.90 -1.05
CA ASP A 66 -9.69 10.60 -1.51
C ASP A 66 -9.09 9.80 -0.32
N LYS A 67 -8.55 10.49 0.70
CA LYS A 67 -8.14 9.83 1.96
C LYS A 67 -9.34 9.26 2.72
N VAL A 68 -10.51 9.92 2.68
CA VAL A 68 -11.76 9.35 3.23
C VAL A 68 -12.10 8.03 2.52
N LYS A 69 -12.05 8.00 1.18
CA LYS A 69 -12.30 6.77 0.42
C LYS A 69 -11.30 5.66 0.77
N LYS A 70 -10.00 6.00 0.89
CA LYS A 70 -8.96 5.05 1.31
C LYS A 70 -9.23 4.47 2.70
N ASN A 71 -9.51 5.34 3.67
CA ASN A 71 -9.80 4.90 5.03
C ASN A 71 -11.06 4.04 5.07
N THR A 72 -12.12 4.43 4.36
CA THR A 72 -13.33 3.61 4.22
C THR A 72 -13.02 2.25 3.63
N LEU A 73 -12.23 2.19 2.56
CA LEU A 73 -11.85 0.93 1.92
C LEU A 73 -11.14 -0.02 2.89
N VAL A 74 -10.16 0.45 3.66
CA VAL A 74 -9.45 -0.40 4.62
C VAL A 74 -10.32 -0.78 5.82
N ILE A 75 -11.21 0.09 6.27
CA ILE A 75 -12.15 -0.20 7.35
C ILE A 75 -13.08 -1.35 6.95
N GLU A 76 -13.60 -1.31 5.73
CA GLU A 76 -14.59 -2.27 5.26
C GLU A 76 -13.99 -3.56 4.73
N LYS A 77 -12.89 -3.48 3.97
CA LYS A 77 -12.38 -4.61 3.19
C LYS A 77 -11.07 -5.24 3.71
N THR A 78 -10.45 -4.74 4.79
CA THR A 78 -9.35 -5.49 5.43
C THR A 78 -9.91 -6.77 6.05
N PRO A 79 -9.38 -7.96 5.79
CA PRO A 79 -9.84 -9.19 6.41
C PRO A 79 -9.70 -9.16 7.94
N GLY A 80 -10.67 -9.73 8.62
CA GLY A 80 -10.70 -9.95 10.06
C GLY A 80 -10.28 -11.37 10.46
N PRO A 81 -10.69 -11.83 11.67
CA PRO A 81 -10.37 -13.18 12.16
C PRO A 81 -10.91 -14.32 11.29
N GLU A 82 -11.90 -14.06 10.44
CA GLU A 82 -12.45 -15.03 9.47
C GLU A 82 -11.41 -15.52 8.45
N ASP A 83 -10.31 -14.80 8.25
CA ASP A 83 -9.18 -15.22 7.39
C ASP A 83 -8.34 -16.36 8.02
N LEU A 84 -8.52 -16.63 9.32
CA LEU A 84 -7.74 -17.61 10.07
C LEU A 84 -8.39 -19.00 10.02
N GLN A 85 -8.43 -19.60 8.85
CA GLN A 85 -9.06 -20.89 8.66
C GLN A 85 -8.18 -22.04 9.14
N THR A 86 -8.77 -22.92 9.98
CA THR A 86 -8.18 -24.18 10.40
C THR A 86 -8.21 -25.20 9.28
N GLN A 87 -7.13 -25.96 9.12
CA GLN A 87 -7.06 -27.09 8.19
C GLN A 87 -7.01 -28.39 8.96
N THR A 88 -7.82 -29.38 8.56
CA THR A 88 -7.93 -30.66 9.23
C THR A 88 -7.85 -31.79 8.22
N TRP A 89 -7.04 -32.80 8.56
CA TRP A 89 -6.95 -34.07 7.83
C TRP A 89 -7.31 -35.21 8.80
N THR A 90 -8.19 -36.08 8.40
CA THR A 90 -8.59 -37.27 9.17
C THR A 90 -8.58 -38.50 8.30
N GLY A 91 -8.25 -39.64 8.86
CA GLY A 91 -8.16 -40.94 8.18
C GLY A 91 -7.86 -42.09 9.13
N ASP A 92 -7.59 -43.29 8.60
CA ASP A 92 -7.34 -44.51 9.39
C ASP A 92 -6.14 -44.42 10.33
N ARG A 93 -5.25 -43.49 10.10
CA ARG A 93 -4.04 -43.25 10.91
C ARG A 93 -4.21 -42.19 11.98
N GLY A 94 -5.38 -41.55 12.09
CA GLY A 94 -5.67 -40.55 13.09
C GLY A 94 -6.11 -39.21 12.51
N LEU A 95 -5.83 -38.12 13.25
CA LEU A 95 -6.22 -36.74 12.91
C LEU A 95 -5.02 -35.81 12.96
N THR A 96 -4.91 -34.92 11.96
CA THR A 96 -3.99 -33.79 11.98
C THR A 96 -4.77 -32.49 11.86
N LEU A 97 -4.47 -31.54 12.75
CA LEU A 97 -5.04 -30.19 12.77
C LEU A 97 -3.91 -29.17 12.61
N THR A 98 -4.10 -28.19 11.74
CA THR A 98 -3.19 -27.04 11.58
C THR A 98 -3.97 -25.75 11.79
N GLU A 99 -3.50 -24.92 12.71
CA GLU A 99 -4.11 -23.64 13.06
C GLU A 99 -3.11 -22.49 12.91
N PRO A 100 -3.58 -21.32 12.41
CA PRO A 100 -2.83 -20.07 12.47
C PRO A 100 -2.65 -19.61 13.92
N ALA A 101 -1.44 -19.27 14.32
CA ALA A 101 -1.11 -18.82 15.67
C ALA A 101 -0.31 -17.50 15.61
N PRO A 102 -0.41 -16.62 16.64
CA PRO A 102 0.30 -15.37 16.66
C PRO A 102 1.82 -15.54 16.72
N PHE A 103 2.55 -14.61 16.10
CA PHE A 103 3.99 -14.44 16.33
C PHE A 103 4.25 -13.84 17.70
N GLY A 104 3.45 -12.87 18.11
CA GLY A 104 3.52 -12.18 19.39
C GLY A 104 3.53 -10.67 19.26
N VAL A 105 4.69 -10.02 19.10
CA VAL A 105 4.76 -8.57 18.88
C VAL A 105 5.24 -8.28 17.46
N ILE A 106 4.47 -7.48 16.74
CA ILE A 106 4.82 -6.92 15.43
C ILE A 106 5.48 -5.57 15.64
N GLY A 107 6.66 -5.35 15.03
CA GLY A 107 7.23 -4.03 14.87
C GLY A 107 6.80 -3.48 13.50
N ALA A 108 5.97 -2.44 13.49
CA ALA A 108 5.41 -1.89 12.26
C ALA A 108 6.00 -0.52 11.92
N ILE A 109 6.44 -0.33 10.69
CA ILE A 109 6.86 0.97 10.14
C ILE A 109 5.83 1.40 9.11
N THR A 110 5.37 2.66 9.20
CA THR A 110 4.33 3.19 8.32
C THR A 110 4.80 4.43 7.54
N PRO A 111 4.31 4.61 6.28
CA PRO A 111 4.72 5.70 5.42
C PRO A 111 3.98 7.01 5.76
N THR A 112 4.46 8.11 5.18
CA THR A 112 3.77 9.41 5.22
C THR A 112 2.61 9.52 4.22
N THR A 113 2.63 8.74 3.14
CA THR A 113 1.65 8.79 2.05
C THR A 113 0.26 8.28 2.45
N ASN A 114 0.23 7.22 3.27
CA ASN A 114 -1.01 6.55 3.67
C ASN A 114 -1.02 6.26 5.20
N PRO A 115 -0.81 7.26 6.07
CA PRO A 115 -0.53 7.00 7.48
C PRO A 115 -1.70 6.31 8.19
N THR A 116 -2.92 6.84 8.05
CA THR A 116 -4.13 6.32 8.70
C THR A 116 -4.57 4.99 8.12
N ALA A 117 -4.67 4.90 6.79
CA ALA A 117 -5.08 3.67 6.10
C ALA A 117 -4.15 2.49 6.43
N THR A 118 -2.83 2.71 6.43
CA THR A 118 -1.85 1.66 6.78
C THR A 118 -1.96 1.23 8.25
N ILE A 119 -2.16 2.17 9.18
CA ILE A 119 -2.34 1.85 10.60
C ILE A 119 -3.62 1.04 10.81
N ILE A 120 -4.74 1.46 10.23
CA ILE A 120 -6.03 0.77 10.36
C ILE A 120 -5.93 -0.65 9.78
N ASN A 121 -5.43 -0.78 8.55
CA ASN A 121 -5.24 -2.06 7.89
C ASN A 121 -4.34 -3.01 8.70
N ASN A 122 -3.15 -2.56 9.08
CA ASN A 122 -2.19 -3.38 9.80
C ASN A 122 -2.67 -3.75 11.20
N THR A 123 -3.46 -2.87 11.83
CA THR A 123 -4.06 -3.16 13.14
C THR A 123 -5.13 -4.23 13.03
N ILE A 124 -6.08 -4.08 12.11
CA ILE A 124 -7.15 -5.08 11.91
C ILE A 124 -6.51 -6.44 11.62
N ALA A 125 -5.58 -6.52 10.68
CA ALA A 125 -4.91 -7.77 10.32
C ALA A 125 -4.08 -8.37 11.47
N GLY A 126 -3.28 -7.54 12.15
CA GLY A 126 -2.40 -7.99 13.23
C GLY A 126 -3.13 -8.43 14.48
N VAL A 127 -4.16 -7.69 14.90
CA VAL A 127 -5.02 -8.02 16.06
C VAL A 127 -5.85 -9.27 15.76
N SER A 128 -6.42 -9.39 14.56
CA SER A 128 -7.10 -10.61 14.11
C SER A 128 -6.20 -11.84 14.25
N ALA A 129 -4.92 -11.73 13.84
CA ALA A 129 -3.94 -12.81 13.99
C ALA A 129 -3.47 -13.04 15.44
N GLY A 130 -3.96 -12.26 16.41
CA GLY A 130 -3.62 -12.40 17.83
C GLY A 130 -2.29 -11.76 18.25
N ASN A 131 -1.78 -10.80 17.47
CA ASN A 131 -0.54 -10.09 17.79
C ASN A 131 -0.79 -8.75 18.48
N ALA A 132 0.18 -8.33 19.30
CA ALA A 132 0.34 -6.94 19.69
C ALA A 132 1.19 -6.19 18.65
N ILE A 133 0.99 -4.87 18.53
CA ILE A 133 1.67 -4.07 17.51
C ILE A 133 2.32 -2.84 18.13
N VAL A 134 3.57 -2.59 17.75
CA VAL A 134 4.28 -1.34 18.06
C VAL A 134 4.58 -0.63 16.74
N PHE A 135 3.99 0.54 16.55
CA PHE A 135 4.20 1.36 15.37
C PHE A 135 5.35 2.36 15.58
N ASN A 136 6.15 2.54 14.55
CA ASN A 136 7.01 3.70 14.36
C ASN A 136 6.56 4.39 13.08
N ALA A 137 5.75 5.41 13.23
CA ALA A 137 5.18 6.17 12.12
C ALA A 137 6.24 7.05 11.45
N HIS A 138 5.95 7.52 10.24
CA HIS A 138 6.80 8.52 9.61
C HIS A 138 6.76 9.84 10.41
N PRO A 139 7.89 10.54 10.62
CA PRO A 139 7.93 11.77 11.42
C PRO A 139 6.94 12.85 10.95
N ASN A 140 6.71 12.96 9.64
CA ASN A 140 5.78 13.94 9.05
C ASN A 140 4.29 13.56 9.18
N ALA A 141 3.96 12.45 9.80
CA ALA A 141 2.59 11.99 10.04
C ALA A 141 2.41 11.50 11.50
N LYS A 142 3.23 11.99 12.42
CA LYS A 142 3.28 11.51 13.81
C LYS A 142 2.00 11.81 14.59
N ALA A 143 1.44 13.01 14.45
CA ALA A 143 0.29 13.44 15.23
C ALA A 143 -0.95 12.66 14.85
N VAL A 144 -1.26 12.54 13.55
CA VAL A 144 -2.40 11.75 13.08
C VAL A 144 -2.23 10.27 13.41
N SER A 145 -1.02 9.74 13.32
CA SER A 145 -0.73 8.34 13.66
C SER A 145 -0.98 8.06 15.15
N VAL A 146 -0.49 8.93 16.04
CA VAL A 146 -0.73 8.83 17.50
C VAL A 146 -2.22 8.90 17.80
N HIS A 147 -2.94 9.84 17.17
CA HIS A 147 -4.38 10.01 17.36
C HIS A 147 -5.16 8.78 16.92
N THR A 148 -4.88 8.27 15.73
CA THR A 148 -5.48 7.03 15.20
C THR A 148 -5.29 5.85 16.17
N ILE A 149 -4.07 5.67 16.68
CA ILE A 149 -3.75 4.57 17.61
C ILE A 149 -4.45 4.75 18.97
N ARG A 150 -4.63 5.99 19.44
CA ARG A 150 -5.43 6.24 20.68
C ARG A 150 -6.89 5.83 20.51
N LEU A 151 -7.52 6.21 19.39
CA LEU A 151 -8.88 5.81 19.08
C LEU A 151 -9.03 4.27 18.97
N ILE A 152 -8.07 3.63 18.30
CA ILE A 152 -8.03 2.16 18.18
C ILE A 152 -7.90 1.50 19.56
N ASN A 153 -7.02 1.98 20.44
CA ASN A 153 -6.89 1.41 21.79
C ASN A 153 -8.13 1.62 22.64
N ALA A 154 -8.82 2.76 22.52
CA ALA A 154 -10.11 2.95 23.17
C ALA A 154 -11.12 1.89 22.68
N ALA A 155 -11.24 1.71 21.37
CA ALA A 155 -12.11 0.70 20.78
C ALA A 155 -11.78 -0.74 21.26
N ILE A 156 -10.50 -1.09 21.35
CA ILE A 156 -10.06 -2.41 21.87
C ILE A 156 -10.50 -2.59 23.33
N THR A 157 -10.32 -1.56 24.15
CA THR A 157 -10.68 -1.61 25.57
C THR A 157 -12.18 -1.65 25.78
N ASP A 158 -12.95 -0.89 25.00
CA ASP A 158 -14.42 -0.89 25.01
C ASP A 158 -15.00 -2.28 24.65
N ALA A 159 -14.34 -3.01 23.77
CA ALA A 159 -14.71 -4.38 23.40
C ALA A 159 -14.22 -5.44 24.42
N GLY A 160 -13.62 -5.03 25.55
CA GLY A 160 -13.10 -5.95 26.55
C GLY A 160 -11.71 -6.51 26.27
N GLY A 161 -11.01 -5.97 25.28
CA GLY A 161 -9.63 -6.32 24.98
C GLY A 161 -8.63 -5.66 25.92
N PRO A 162 -7.36 -6.12 25.92
CA PRO A 162 -6.33 -5.56 26.81
C PRO A 162 -5.90 -4.16 26.36
N SER A 163 -5.74 -3.25 27.32
CA SER A 163 -5.22 -1.91 27.06
C SER A 163 -3.81 -1.96 26.48
N ASN A 164 -3.48 -0.98 25.60
CA ASN A 164 -2.17 -0.85 24.94
C ASN A 164 -1.76 -2.08 24.11
N LEU A 165 -2.72 -2.79 23.53
CA LEU A 165 -2.45 -3.86 22.58
C LEU A 165 -1.76 -3.33 21.32
N VAL A 166 -2.11 -2.11 20.94
CA VAL A 166 -1.50 -1.37 19.84
C VAL A 166 -0.87 -0.10 20.39
N THR A 167 0.41 0.10 20.13
CA THR A 167 1.15 1.26 20.65
C THR A 167 1.97 1.92 19.55
N CYS A 168 2.48 3.13 19.79
CA CYS A 168 3.40 3.81 18.88
C CYS A 168 4.52 4.52 19.62
N VAL A 169 5.60 4.77 18.89
CA VAL A 169 6.66 5.69 19.34
C VAL A 169 6.11 7.11 19.21
N PRO A 170 6.05 7.91 20.32
CA PRO A 170 5.45 9.24 20.28
C PRO A 170 6.23 10.24 19.42
N GLU A 171 7.56 10.15 19.46
CA GLU A 171 8.49 10.97 18.67
C GLU A 171 9.32 10.03 17.76
N PRO A 172 8.78 9.65 16.60
CA PRO A 172 9.44 8.72 15.69
C PRO A 172 10.65 9.36 15.01
N THR A 173 11.74 8.60 14.96
CA THR A 173 12.99 8.96 14.26
C THR A 173 13.55 7.75 13.53
N ILE A 174 14.58 7.95 12.71
CA ILE A 174 15.32 6.84 12.08
C ILE A 174 15.93 5.92 13.14
N GLU A 175 16.50 6.50 14.22
CA GLU A 175 17.09 5.69 15.30
C GLU A 175 16.03 4.90 16.08
N SER A 176 14.82 5.47 16.28
CA SER A 176 13.73 4.73 16.94
C SER A 176 13.22 3.58 16.06
N ALA A 177 13.18 3.78 14.73
CA ALA A 177 12.83 2.72 13.78
C ALA A 177 13.87 1.58 13.83
N GLN A 178 15.17 1.90 13.77
CA GLN A 178 16.25 0.90 13.89
C GLN A 178 16.22 0.18 15.25
N THR A 179 15.92 0.91 16.32
CA THR A 179 15.78 0.32 17.66
C THR A 179 14.60 -0.66 17.70
N LEU A 180 13.45 -0.29 17.13
CA LEU A 180 12.26 -1.16 17.03
C LEU A 180 12.56 -2.41 16.20
N MET A 181 13.17 -2.24 15.03
CA MET A 181 13.52 -3.35 14.13
C MET A 181 14.44 -4.37 14.80
N ASN A 182 15.37 -3.93 15.65
CA ASN A 182 16.34 -4.79 16.32
C ASN A 182 15.89 -5.24 17.73
N HIS A 183 14.79 -4.75 18.26
CA HIS A 183 14.39 -5.01 19.63
C HIS A 183 14.05 -6.51 19.85
N PRO A 184 14.61 -7.18 20.86
CA PRO A 184 14.45 -8.63 21.06
C PRO A 184 13.00 -9.07 21.35
N GLY A 185 12.16 -8.18 21.88
CA GLY A 185 10.73 -8.41 22.08
C GLY A 185 9.89 -8.43 20.81
N VAL A 186 10.36 -7.82 19.72
CA VAL A 186 9.73 -7.84 18.40
C VAL A 186 10.03 -9.15 17.69
N ARG A 187 9.00 -9.86 17.22
CA ARG A 187 9.11 -11.19 16.62
C ARG A 187 9.00 -11.19 15.11
N ILE A 188 8.32 -10.20 14.55
CA ILE A 188 8.14 -10.03 13.11
C ILE A 188 8.09 -8.53 12.80
N LEU A 189 8.63 -8.15 11.65
CA LEU A 189 8.56 -6.79 11.14
C LEU A 189 7.47 -6.69 10.06
N LEU A 190 6.72 -5.60 10.08
CA LEU A 190 5.77 -5.23 9.04
C LEU A 190 6.15 -3.82 8.58
N VAL A 191 6.83 -3.71 7.45
CA VAL A 191 7.43 -2.45 6.99
C VAL A 191 6.75 -2.02 5.70
N THR A 192 6.16 -0.82 5.72
CA THR A 192 5.60 -0.18 4.54
C THR A 192 6.29 1.16 4.36
N GLY A 193 7.01 1.32 3.25
CA GLY A 193 7.75 2.56 2.99
C GLY A 193 8.72 2.47 1.82
N GLY A 194 9.49 3.51 1.63
CA GLY A 194 10.44 3.63 0.53
C GLY A 194 11.62 2.65 0.61
N PRO A 195 12.47 2.60 -0.44
CA PRO A 195 13.56 1.62 -0.56
C PRO A 195 14.51 1.61 0.65
N GLY A 196 14.85 2.78 1.20
CA GLY A 196 15.80 2.89 2.30
C GLY A 196 15.36 2.18 3.58
N VAL A 197 14.09 2.29 3.98
CA VAL A 197 13.58 1.62 5.18
C VAL A 197 13.41 0.11 4.96
N VAL A 198 13.07 -0.30 3.76
CA VAL A 198 12.97 -1.71 3.36
C VAL A 198 14.36 -2.36 3.44
N GLU A 199 15.39 -1.71 2.91
CA GLU A 199 16.77 -2.21 2.99
C GLU A 199 17.29 -2.28 4.43
N GLU A 200 16.98 -1.32 5.30
CA GLU A 200 17.31 -1.39 6.72
C GLU A 200 16.64 -2.59 7.40
N ALA A 201 15.37 -2.85 7.07
CA ALA A 201 14.67 -4.03 7.60
C ALA A 201 15.29 -5.35 7.14
N ARG A 202 15.74 -5.44 5.88
CA ARG A 202 16.42 -6.62 5.32
C ARG A 202 17.72 -6.97 6.04
N LYS A 203 18.42 -5.99 6.62
CA LYS A 203 19.66 -6.20 7.39
C LYS A 203 19.42 -6.88 8.74
N THR A 204 18.16 -6.95 9.18
CA THR A 204 17.83 -7.62 10.45
C THR A 204 17.76 -9.13 10.26
N THR A 205 17.94 -9.89 11.35
CA THR A 205 17.76 -11.36 11.36
C THR A 205 16.31 -11.78 11.59
N LYS A 206 15.37 -10.81 11.66
CA LYS A 206 13.96 -11.08 11.92
C LYS A 206 13.21 -11.42 10.64
N ARG A 207 12.14 -12.19 10.77
CA ARG A 207 11.17 -12.29 9.69
C ARG A 207 10.60 -10.90 9.40
N GLY A 208 10.70 -10.46 8.16
CA GLY A 208 10.10 -9.23 7.66
C GLY A 208 9.01 -9.53 6.64
N ILE A 209 7.91 -8.80 6.72
CA ILE A 209 6.92 -8.61 5.66
C ILE A 209 7.16 -7.19 5.18
N LEU A 210 7.70 -7.04 3.97
CA LEU A 210 8.27 -5.79 3.49
C LEU A 210 7.49 -5.31 2.26
N ALA A 211 6.81 -4.17 2.40
CA ALA A 211 6.10 -3.49 1.35
C ALA A 211 6.94 -2.29 0.86
N GLY A 212 7.42 -2.41 -0.36
CA GLY A 212 8.31 -1.45 -1.01
C GLY A 212 7.59 -0.51 -1.99
N PRO A 213 8.36 0.22 -2.82
CA PRO A 213 7.83 1.06 -3.89
C PRO A 213 7.25 0.21 -5.03
N GLY A 214 6.50 0.86 -5.91
CA GLY A 214 6.03 0.29 -7.17
C GLY A 214 6.08 1.32 -8.29
N ASN A 215 6.23 0.85 -9.52
CA ASN A 215 6.06 1.67 -10.73
C ASN A 215 5.06 0.95 -11.65
N PRO A 216 3.74 1.02 -11.35
CA PRO A 216 2.72 0.22 -12.04
C PRO A 216 2.46 0.65 -13.48
N PRO A 217 2.84 -0.16 -14.48
CA PRO A 217 2.58 0.13 -15.88
C PRO A 217 1.16 -0.25 -16.30
N VAL A 218 0.66 0.48 -17.28
CA VAL A 218 -0.59 0.20 -17.99
C VAL A 218 -0.28 -0.15 -19.44
N VAL A 219 -0.85 -1.23 -19.95
CA VAL A 219 -0.84 -1.56 -21.37
C VAL A 219 -2.23 -1.36 -21.95
N VAL A 220 -2.31 -0.68 -23.11
CA VAL A 220 -3.56 -0.48 -23.85
C VAL A 220 -3.36 -0.96 -25.28
N ASP A 221 -4.07 -2.01 -25.68
CA ASP A 221 -4.00 -2.54 -27.05
C ASP A 221 -5.11 -2.01 -27.95
N GLU A 222 -5.07 -2.39 -29.22
CA GLU A 222 -6.03 -1.96 -30.23
C GLU A 222 -7.43 -2.52 -30.04
N THR A 223 -7.62 -3.53 -29.19
CA THR A 223 -8.93 -4.14 -28.90
C THR A 223 -9.61 -3.51 -27.70
N ALA A 224 -8.93 -2.63 -26.97
CA ALA A 224 -9.39 -2.00 -25.75
C ALA A 224 -10.68 -1.18 -25.96
N ASP A 225 -11.49 -1.13 -24.94
CA ASP A 225 -12.53 -0.11 -24.82
C ASP A 225 -11.86 1.20 -24.38
N LEU A 226 -11.64 2.10 -25.33
CA LEU A 226 -10.85 3.31 -25.10
C LEU A 226 -11.55 4.34 -24.22
N GLU A 227 -12.89 4.38 -24.20
CA GLU A 227 -13.66 5.25 -23.30
C GLU A 227 -13.50 4.74 -21.86
N LEU A 228 -13.65 3.46 -21.65
CA LEU A 228 -13.38 2.80 -20.36
C LEU A 228 -11.93 3.01 -19.94
N ALA A 229 -10.98 2.74 -20.82
CA ALA A 229 -9.55 2.85 -20.51
C ALA A 229 -9.17 4.27 -20.08
N GLY A 230 -9.56 5.30 -20.85
CA GLY A 230 -9.26 6.70 -20.52
C GLY A 230 -9.87 7.12 -19.20
N ARG A 231 -11.11 6.73 -18.92
CA ARG A 231 -11.79 7.02 -17.65
C ARG A 231 -11.11 6.35 -16.45
N GLU A 232 -10.84 5.05 -16.55
CA GLU A 232 -10.29 4.28 -15.43
C GLU A 232 -8.81 4.64 -15.17
N ILE A 233 -8.00 4.90 -16.21
CA ILE A 233 -6.63 5.38 -16.06
C ILE A 233 -6.61 6.75 -15.36
N VAL A 234 -7.45 7.70 -15.78
CA VAL A 234 -7.52 9.01 -15.10
C VAL A 234 -7.98 8.86 -13.67
N ARG A 235 -8.98 8.00 -13.40
CA ARG A 235 -9.50 7.73 -12.06
C ARG A 235 -8.39 7.18 -11.15
N GLY A 236 -7.67 6.15 -11.58
CA GLY A 236 -6.63 5.49 -10.78
C GLY A 236 -5.39 6.38 -10.61
N ALA A 237 -4.84 6.89 -11.70
CA ALA A 237 -3.65 7.72 -11.69
C ALA A 237 -3.81 9.07 -10.97
N SER A 238 -5.03 9.58 -10.79
CA SER A 238 -5.30 10.81 -10.06
C SER A 238 -5.79 10.61 -8.63
N PHE A 239 -6.02 9.37 -8.22
CA PHE A 239 -6.53 9.06 -6.89
C PHE A 239 -5.52 9.47 -5.82
N ASP A 240 -5.97 10.25 -4.86
CA ASP A 240 -5.12 10.86 -3.80
C ASP A 240 -3.81 11.46 -4.36
N ASN A 241 -3.88 12.06 -5.54
CA ASN A 241 -2.75 12.65 -6.27
C ASN A 241 -1.61 11.64 -6.56
N ASN A 242 -1.97 10.40 -6.91
CA ASN A 242 -1.01 9.34 -7.27
C ASN A 242 -0.07 8.91 -6.14
N LEU A 243 -0.55 8.97 -4.89
CA LEU A 243 0.27 8.64 -3.71
C LEU A 243 0.29 7.16 -3.35
N ILE A 244 -0.65 6.36 -3.84
CA ILE A 244 -0.63 4.93 -3.55
C ILE A 244 0.37 4.25 -4.48
N CYS A 245 1.16 3.33 -3.94
CA CYS A 245 2.14 2.57 -4.72
C CYS A 245 1.52 1.66 -5.79
N THR A 246 0.20 1.45 -5.74
CA THR A 246 -0.55 0.68 -6.75
C THR A 246 -1.11 1.55 -7.87
N ASP A 247 -1.13 2.89 -7.72
CA ASP A 247 -1.70 3.78 -8.73
C ASP A 247 -0.89 3.70 -10.03
N GLU A 248 -1.56 3.82 -11.17
CA GLU A 248 -0.94 3.81 -12.49
C GLU A 248 0.13 4.89 -12.62
N LYS A 249 1.32 4.55 -13.12
CA LYS A 249 2.47 5.46 -13.24
C LYS A 249 2.83 5.80 -14.68
N GLU A 250 2.67 4.86 -15.62
CA GLU A 250 2.92 5.07 -17.05
C GLU A 250 1.99 4.23 -17.90
N VAL A 251 1.76 4.68 -19.14
CA VAL A 251 0.93 3.99 -20.12
C VAL A 251 1.74 3.67 -21.38
N PHE A 252 1.72 2.40 -21.80
CA PHE A 252 2.18 1.95 -23.10
C PHE A 252 0.96 1.65 -23.97
N VAL A 253 0.70 2.47 -24.97
CA VAL A 253 -0.48 2.35 -25.84
C VAL A 253 -0.07 2.01 -27.28
N VAL A 254 -0.78 1.09 -27.92
CA VAL A 254 -0.57 0.80 -29.34
C VAL A 254 -0.90 2.05 -30.16
N ALA A 255 0.01 2.45 -31.03
CA ALA A 255 -0.03 3.74 -31.72
C ALA A 255 -1.32 3.99 -32.51
N SER A 256 -1.94 2.94 -33.05
CA SER A 256 -3.19 3.04 -33.83
C SER A 256 -4.38 3.55 -33.04
N VAL A 257 -4.36 3.44 -31.70
CA VAL A 257 -5.46 3.84 -30.80
C VAL A 257 -5.07 4.95 -29.82
N ALA A 258 -3.82 5.41 -29.87
CA ALA A 258 -3.28 6.36 -28.90
C ALA A 258 -4.04 7.70 -28.87
N ASP A 259 -4.35 8.27 -30.04
CA ASP A 259 -5.07 9.56 -30.10
C ASP A 259 -6.44 9.48 -29.41
N LYS A 260 -7.20 8.42 -29.68
CA LYS A 260 -8.50 8.19 -29.06
C LYS A 260 -8.41 7.97 -27.55
N LEU A 261 -7.36 7.28 -27.08
CA LEU A 261 -7.11 7.14 -25.65
C LEU A 261 -6.84 8.48 -25.01
N LEU A 262 -5.96 9.31 -25.61
CA LEU A 262 -5.65 10.65 -25.09
C LEU A 262 -6.90 11.56 -25.07
N GLU A 263 -7.72 11.53 -26.11
CA GLU A 263 -9.01 12.24 -26.16
C GLU A 263 -9.92 11.80 -25.00
N SER A 264 -10.04 10.49 -24.76
CA SER A 264 -10.83 9.96 -23.65
C SER A 264 -10.26 10.38 -22.28
N MET A 265 -8.94 10.35 -22.08
CA MET A 265 -8.31 10.83 -20.85
C MET A 265 -8.60 12.31 -20.60
N VAL A 266 -8.55 13.16 -21.63
CA VAL A 266 -8.88 14.59 -21.54
C VAL A 266 -10.34 14.80 -21.19
N ALA A 267 -11.25 14.04 -21.81
CA ALA A 267 -12.69 14.11 -21.54
C ALA A 267 -13.04 13.72 -20.09
N ASN A 268 -12.20 12.89 -19.44
CA ASN A 268 -12.37 12.44 -18.07
C ASN A 268 -11.55 13.23 -17.02
N GLY A 269 -11.11 14.45 -17.35
CA GLY A 269 -10.45 15.36 -16.41
C GLY A 269 -8.93 15.42 -16.51
N GLY A 270 -8.33 14.77 -17.51
CA GLY A 270 -6.93 14.94 -17.87
C GLY A 270 -6.66 16.29 -18.54
N TYR A 271 -5.44 16.77 -18.41
CA TYR A 271 -4.90 17.91 -19.16
C TYR A 271 -3.70 17.41 -20.00
N LEU A 272 -3.87 17.39 -21.32
CA LEU A 272 -2.81 16.96 -22.23
C LEU A 272 -1.82 18.12 -22.43
N LEU A 273 -0.56 17.90 -22.08
CA LEU A 273 0.52 18.86 -22.25
C LEU A 273 0.85 19.09 -23.73
N GLY A 274 1.02 20.36 -24.10
CA GLY A 274 1.72 20.71 -25.33
C GLY A 274 3.23 20.49 -25.22
N GLU A 275 3.92 20.36 -26.36
CA GLU A 275 5.36 20.11 -26.43
C GLU A 275 6.18 21.13 -25.61
N HIS A 276 5.80 22.42 -25.67
CA HIS A 276 6.47 23.48 -24.92
C HIS A 276 6.24 23.37 -23.38
N GLU A 277 5.10 22.84 -22.95
CA GLU A 277 4.74 22.66 -21.54
C GLU A 277 5.48 21.47 -20.94
N LEU A 278 5.70 20.41 -21.72
CA LEU A 278 6.44 19.22 -21.30
C LEU A 278 7.84 19.58 -20.74
N GLY A 279 8.62 20.40 -21.48
CA GLY A 279 9.93 20.83 -21.00
C GLY A 279 9.89 21.72 -19.74
N LYS A 280 8.75 22.38 -19.44
CA LYS A 280 8.58 23.11 -18.18
C LYS A 280 8.26 22.15 -17.03
N ILE A 281 7.41 21.14 -17.26
CA ILE A 281 7.08 20.09 -16.27
C ILE A 281 8.35 19.36 -15.86
N GLU A 282 9.18 18.92 -16.80
CA GLU A 282 10.43 18.21 -16.48
C GLU A 282 11.32 19.03 -15.52
N ARG A 283 11.53 20.33 -15.83
CA ARG A 283 12.31 21.22 -14.97
C ARG A 283 11.70 21.48 -13.61
N LEU A 284 10.38 21.36 -13.50
CA LEU A 284 9.64 21.54 -12.25
C LEU A 284 9.76 20.34 -11.33
N ILE A 285 9.51 19.15 -11.89
CA ILE A 285 9.31 17.92 -11.11
C ILE A 285 10.59 17.11 -10.92
N PHE A 286 11.62 17.29 -11.74
CA PHE A 286 12.90 16.61 -11.57
C PHE A 286 13.97 17.53 -10.98
N THR A 287 14.66 17.07 -9.95
CA THR A 287 15.88 17.70 -9.45
C THR A 287 17.14 17.18 -10.15
N GLN A 288 17.05 15.98 -10.74
CA GLN A 288 18.09 15.35 -11.53
C GLN A 288 17.42 14.54 -12.63
N ALA A 289 17.80 14.75 -13.88
CA ALA A 289 17.32 13.95 -15.01
C ALA A 289 17.82 12.50 -14.90
N ALA A 290 17.09 11.57 -15.53
CA ALA A 290 17.55 10.20 -15.68
C ALA A 290 18.86 10.16 -16.50
N HIS A 291 19.77 9.27 -16.10
CA HIS A 291 21.04 9.08 -16.78
C HIS A 291 21.48 7.61 -16.66
N ASP A 292 21.87 6.99 -17.78
CA ASP A 292 22.48 5.65 -17.85
C ASP A 292 21.77 4.58 -17.02
N GLY A 293 20.43 4.49 -17.14
CA GLY A 293 19.61 3.51 -16.42
C GLY A 293 19.32 3.85 -14.96
N THR A 294 19.79 5.02 -14.47
CA THR A 294 19.42 5.53 -13.16
C THR A 294 18.14 6.36 -13.30
N PRO A 295 17.07 6.06 -12.53
CA PRO A 295 15.85 6.86 -12.51
C PRO A 295 16.12 8.34 -12.19
N ALA A 296 15.31 9.23 -12.73
CA ALA A 296 15.37 10.64 -12.37
C ALA A 296 15.06 10.84 -10.88
N LYS A 297 15.59 11.91 -10.29
CA LYS A 297 15.23 12.27 -8.91
C LYS A 297 14.07 13.26 -8.92
N ILE A 298 12.98 12.84 -8.32
CA ILE A 298 11.78 13.66 -8.13
C ILE A 298 12.07 14.82 -7.16
N ASN A 299 11.50 15.97 -7.46
CA ASN A 299 11.48 17.11 -6.56
C ASN A 299 10.42 16.87 -5.46
N PRO A 300 10.82 16.68 -4.19
CA PRO A 300 9.89 16.35 -3.11
C PRO A 300 8.77 17.37 -2.91
N LYS A 301 8.97 18.61 -3.36
CA LYS A 301 7.96 19.67 -3.25
C LYS A 301 6.66 19.32 -3.99
N TRP A 302 6.74 18.53 -5.06
CA TRP A 302 5.60 18.25 -5.94
C TRP A 302 4.95 16.89 -5.67
N ILE A 303 5.53 16.10 -4.79
CA ILE A 303 4.92 14.83 -4.36
C ILE A 303 3.55 15.12 -3.74
N GLY A 304 2.52 14.42 -4.23
CA GLY A 304 1.15 14.50 -3.73
C GLY A 304 0.45 15.85 -3.91
N GLN A 305 1.00 16.78 -4.70
CA GLN A 305 0.33 18.06 -5.02
C GLN A 305 -0.73 17.88 -6.08
N ASN A 306 -1.74 18.78 -6.12
CA ASN A 306 -2.81 18.69 -7.10
C ASN A 306 -2.30 18.94 -8.53
N ALA A 307 -2.92 18.33 -9.51
CA ALA A 307 -2.62 18.57 -10.93
C ALA A 307 -2.76 20.06 -11.30
N GLY A 308 -3.79 20.75 -10.79
CA GLY A 308 -4.01 22.18 -10.99
C GLY A 308 -2.83 23.03 -10.48
N ASP A 309 -2.27 22.71 -9.29
CA ASP A 309 -1.14 23.42 -8.71
C ASP A 309 0.14 23.23 -9.57
N ILE A 310 0.35 22.00 -10.06
CA ILE A 310 1.46 21.67 -10.97
C ILE A 310 1.32 22.45 -12.28
N LEU A 311 0.11 22.48 -12.86
CA LEU A 311 -0.17 23.21 -14.10
C LEU A 311 -0.02 24.74 -13.92
N ALA A 312 -0.50 25.28 -12.81
CA ALA A 312 -0.34 26.70 -12.48
C ALA A 312 1.15 27.09 -12.36
N ALA A 313 1.99 26.21 -11.79
CA ALA A 313 3.43 26.47 -11.65
C ALA A 313 4.18 26.54 -12.97
N ILE A 314 3.66 25.95 -14.04
CA ILE A 314 4.23 26.08 -15.40
C ILE A 314 3.55 27.17 -16.25
N GLY A 315 2.58 27.91 -15.65
CA GLY A 315 1.90 29.04 -16.27
C GLY A 315 0.60 28.70 -17.00
N VAL A 316 0.06 27.49 -16.83
CA VAL A 316 -1.28 27.12 -17.32
C VAL A 316 -2.33 27.72 -16.38
N ARG A 317 -3.32 28.41 -16.94
CA ARG A 317 -4.40 29.07 -16.20
C ARG A 317 -5.70 28.30 -16.33
N ASN A 318 -6.62 28.46 -15.35
CA ASN A 318 -7.95 27.84 -15.35
C ASN A 318 -7.92 26.31 -15.47
N ALA A 319 -7.00 25.66 -14.74
CA ALA A 319 -6.84 24.22 -14.72
C ALA A 319 -7.06 23.60 -13.32
N ASP A 320 -7.72 24.34 -12.41
CA ASP A 320 -7.91 23.92 -11.00
C ASP A 320 -8.81 22.67 -10.87
N ASP A 321 -9.69 22.44 -11.86
CA ASP A 321 -10.58 21.28 -11.96
C ASP A 321 -9.91 20.04 -12.52
N ARG A 322 -8.69 20.16 -13.06
CA ARG A 322 -7.96 19.04 -13.66
C ARG A 322 -7.43 18.10 -12.60
N ARG A 323 -7.66 16.80 -12.86
CA ARG A 323 -7.28 15.73 -11.93
C ARG A 323 -5.93 15.11 -12.28
N LEU A 324 -5.54 15.13 -13.54
CA LEU A 324 -4.34 14.46 -14.06
C LEU A 324 -3.69 15.32 -15.13
N VAL A 325 -2.37 15.46 -15.08
CA VAL A 325 -1.56 15.97 -16.17
C VAL A 325 -1.16 14.79 -17.05
N VAL A 326 -1.43 14.87 -18.34
CA VAL A 326 -1.13 13.80 -19.32
C VAL A 326 0.00 14.27 -20.23
N ALA A 327 1.03 13.46 -20.39
CA ALA A 327 2.20 13.76 -21.21
C ALA A 327 2.38 12.69 -22.30
N ASP A 328 2.16 13.04 -23.56
CA ASP A 328 2.50 12.16 -24.70
C ASP A 328 4.02 12.24 -24.93
N VAL A 329 4.74 11.14 -24.66
CA VAL A 329 6.20 11.12 -24.57
C VAL A 329 6.81 9.92 -25.29
N PRO A 330 8.06 10.02 -25.74
CA PRO A 330 8.76 8.84 -26.28
C PRO A 330 9.06 7.82 -25.17
N VAL A 331 9.19 6.54 -25.55
CA VAL A 331 9.41 5.40 -24.64
C VAL A 331 10.66 5.52 -23.76
N ASN A 332 11.64 6.35 -24.13
CA ASN A 332 12.86 6.58 -23.36
C ASN A 332 12.78 7.81 -22.45
N HIS A 333 11.61 8.44 -22.33
CA HIS A 333 11.45 9.64 -21.51
C HIS A 333 11.56 9.33 -20.01
N SER A 334 12.16 10.23 -19.23
CA SER A 334 12.41 10.04 -17.79
C SER A 334 11.15 9.73 -16.97
N LEU A 335 9.99 10.27 -17.34
CA LEU A 335 8.71 10.02 -16.68
C LEU A 335 8.28 8.54 -16.74
N ILE A 336 8.60 7.83 -17.81
CA ILE A 336 8.27 6.40 -17.98
C ILE A 336 9.01 5.53 -16.96
N TRP A 337 10.24 5.90 -16.63
CA TRP A 337 11.16 5.08 -15.84
C TRP A 337 11.30 5.54 -14.39
N THR A 338 10.42 6.43 -13.92
CA THR A 338 10.53 7.01 -12.59
C THR A 338 9.17 7.09 -11.92
N GLU A 339 9.01 6.48 -10.75
CA GLU A 339 7.83 6.64 -9.92
C GLU A 339 7.66 8.11 -9.53
N GLN A 340 6.59 8.78 -10.03
CA GLN A 340 6.42 10.22 -9.85
C GLN A 340 5.80 10.59 -8.51
N MET A 341 4.88 9.78 -7.98
CA MET A 341 4.10 10.06 -6.77
C MET A 341 3.36 11.41 -6.85
N MET A 342 2.90 11.77 -8.03
CA MET A 342 2.13 12.98 -8.32
C MET A 342 1.26 12.73 -9.55
N PRO A 343 0.15 13.47 -9.76
CA PRO A 343 -0.80 13.22 -10.85
C PRO A 343 -0.24 13.72 -12.21
N VAL A 344 0.87 13.13 -12.64
CA VAL A 344 1.51 13.36 -13.95
C VAL A 344 1.72 12.02 -14.63
N MET A 345 0.92 11.74 -15.66
CA MET A 345 0.87 10.45 -16.35
C MET A 345 1.56 10.53 -17.71
N PRO A 346 2.70 9.90 -17.90
CA PRO A 346 3.29 9.72 -19.21
C PRO A 346 2.55 8.63 -20.01
N VAL A 347 2.33 8.91 -21.28
CA VAL A 347 1.75 8.00 -22.25
C VAL A 347 2.75 7.81 -23.38
N ALA A 348 3.21 6.59 -23.61
CA ALA A 348 4.16 6.25 -24.66
C ALA A 348 3.50 5.41 -25.75
N ARG A 349 3.68 5.83 -27.00
CA ARG A 349 3.18 5.11 -28.19
C ARG A 349 4.11 4.00 -28.59
N VAL A 350 3.57 2.81 -28.82
CA VAL A 350 4.31 1.63 -29.25
C VAL A 350 3.72 1.01 -30.53
N PRO A 351 4.51 0.29 -31.33
CA PRO A 351 4.00 -0.26 -32.60
C PRO A 351 2.93 -1.33 -32.43
N ASP A 352 3.03 -2.15 -31.39
CA ASP A 352 2.17 -3.31 -31.16
C ASP A 352 2.13 -3.67 -29.66
N VAL A 353 1.25 -4.60 -29.29
CA VAL A 353 1.05 -5.07 -27.92
C VAL A 353 2.26 -5.86 -27.39
N ASP A 354 3.02 -6.51 -28.24
CA ASP A 354 4.22 -7.27 -27.86
C ASP A 354 5.27 -6.33 -27.29
N ARG A 355 5.49 -5.22 -28.00
CA ARG A 355 6.39 -4.16 -27.53
C ARG A 355 5.86 -3.45 -26.29
N ALA A 356 4.55 -3.26 -26.16
CA ALA A 356 3.93 -2.69 -24.95
C ALA A 356 4.23 -3.54 -23.72
N ILE A 357 4.01 -4.86 -23.81
CA ILE A 357 4.27 -5.79 -22.70
C ILE A 357 5.75 -5.82 -22.34
N GLU A 358 6.66 -5.91 -23.34
CA GLU A 358 8.11 -5.90 -23.10
C GLU A 358 8.56 -4.66 -22.32
N LEU A 359 8.03 -3.50 -22.69
CA LEU A 359 8.37 -2.24 -22.02
C LEU A 359 7.75 -2.14 -20.63
N ALA A 360 6.51 -2.59 -20.46
CA ALA A 360 5.83 -2.63 -19.16
C ALA A 360 6.60 -3.51 -18.16
N VAL A 361 7.04 -4.70 -18.57
CA VAL A 361 7.88 -5.57 -17.71
C VAL A 361 9.17 -4.88 -17.30
N LYS A 362 9.80 -4.10 -18.19
CA LYS A 362 11.02 -3.35 -17.86
C LYS A 362 10.75 -2.16 -16.94
N ALA A 363 9.64 -1.42 -17.18
CA ALA A 363 9.29 -0.23 -16.42
C ALA A 363 8.82 -0.54 -14.99
N GLU A 364 8.33 -1.74 -14.74
CA GLU A 364 7.98 -2.24 -13.40
C GLU A 364 9.21 -2.44 -12.49
N HIS A 365 10.41 -2.44 -13.06
CA HIS A 365 11.71 -2.49 -12.37
C HIS A 365 11.94 -3.72 -11.49
N GLY A 366 11.16 -4.79 -11.62
CA GLY A 366 11.25 -5.98 -10.77
C GLY A 366 10.77 -5.74 -9.33
N CYS A 367 9.92 -4.72 -9.13
CA CYS A 367 9.23 -4.49 -7.86
C CYS A 367 8.21 -5.60 -7.56
N CYS A 368 7.74 -6.31 -8.59
CA CYS A 368 6.70 -7.35 -8.53
C CYS A 368 5.41 -6.84 -7.88
N HIS A 369 5.08 -5.54 -8.11
CA HIS A 369 4.08 -4.85 -7.32
C HIS A 369 2.70 -4.87 -7.98
N THR A 370 2.48 -4.08 -9.02
CA THR A 370 1.16 -3.88 -9.63
C THR A 370 1.31 -3.59 -11.12
N ALA A 371 0.36 -4.06 -11.93
CA ALA A 371 0.22 -3.69 -13.34
C ALA A 371 -1.23 -3.77 -13.80
N SER A 372 -1.55 -3.10 -14.90
CA SER A 372 -2.86 -3.21 -15.51
C SER A 372 -2.81 -3.30 -17.03
N VAL A 373 -3.89 -3.87 -17.62
CA VAL A 373 -4.06 -3.98 -19.06
C VAL A 373 -5.49 -3.66 -19.46
N PHE A 374 -5.64 -2.91 -20.55
CA PHE A 374 -6.93 -2.69 -21.22
C PHE A 374 -6.91 -3.40 -22.57
N THR A 375 -7.70 -4.45 -22.69
CA THR A 375 -7.77 -5.32 -23.87
C THR A 375 -9.04 -6.16 -23.83
N ARG A 376 -9.54 -6.56 -25.00
CA ARG A 376 -10.58 -7.62 -25.13
C ARG A 376 -9.99 -8.98 -25.50
N ASN A 377 -8.67 -9.06 -25.66
CA ASN A 377 -7.98 -10.30 -26.01
C ASN A 377 -7.51 -11.03 -24.73
N VAL A 378 -8.14 -12.14 -24.43
CA VAL A 378 -7.83 -12.98 -23.26
C VAL A 378 -6.40 -13.55 -23.30
N GLU A 379 -5.82 -13.75 -24.49
CA GLU A 379 -4.44 -14.22 -24.64
C GLU A 379 -3.44 -13.15 -24.21
N VAL A 380 -3.72 -11.88 -24.53
CA VAL A 380 -2.92 -10.72 -24.06
C VAL A 380 -2.97 -10.62 -22.55
N ILE A 381 -4.16 -10.73 -21.93
CA ILE A 381 -4.30 -10.75 -20.47
C ILE A 381 -3.46 -11.86 -19.86
N THR A 382 -3.60 -13.09 -20.37
CA THR A 382 -2.90 -14.26 -19.84
C THR A 382 -1.39 -14.14 -19.98
N ARG A 383 -0.92 -13.67 -21.12
CA ARG A 383 0.50 -13.49 -21.41
C ARG A 383 1.12 -12.41 -20.51
N MET A 384 0.51 -11.22 -20.47
CA MET A 384 1.03 -10.13 -19.67
C MET A 384 1.05 -10.49 -18.17
N ALA A 385 -0.02 -11.12 -17.66
CA ALA A 385 -0.07 -11.55 -16.26
C ALA A 385 1.05 -12.51 -15.87
N ARG A 386 1.49 -13.37 -16.82
CA ARG A 386 2.61 -14.30 -16.61
C ARG A 386 3.98 -13.64 -16.70
N GLU A 387 4.15 -12.74 -17.68
CA GLU A 387 5.45 -12.14 -17.97
C GLU A 387 5.83 -11.06 -16.96
N ILE A 388 4.84 -10.30 -16.45
CA ILE A 388 5.13 -9.17 -15.55
C ILE A 388 5.30 -9.59 -14.08
N ASP A 389 4.78 -10.74 -13.67
CA ASP A 389 4.97 -11.38 -12.36
C ASP A 389 4.71 -10.45 -11.16
N VAL A 390 3.59 -9.74 -11.17
CA VAL A 390 3.23 -8.78 -10.12
C VAL A 390 2.24 -9.35 -9.10
N SER A 391 2.24 -8.80 -7.90
CA SER A 391 1.31 -9.16 -6.81
C SER A 391 -0.14 -8.79 -7.11
N ILE A 392 -0.36 -7.71 -7.86
CA ILE A 392 -1.68 -7.22 -8.27
C ILE A 392 -1.69 -7.01 -9.78
N PHE A 393 -2.49 -7.77 -10.48
CA PHE A 393 -2.71 -7.62 -11.92
C PHE A 393 -4.17 -7.34 -12.21
N VAL A 394 -4.46 -6.22 -12.88
CA VAL A 394 -5.83 -5.77 -13.14
C VAL A 394 -6.08 -5.71 -14.65
N ALA A 395 -7.24 -6.22 -15.11
CA ALA A 395 -7.66 -6.11 -16.50
C ALA A 395 -8.94 -5.25 -16.60
N ASN A 396 -8.93 -4.28 -17.51
CA ASN A 396 -10.09 -3.43 -17.87
C ASN A 396 -10.71 -2.65 -16.70
N ALA A 397 -9.91 -2.24 -15.74
CA ALA A 397 -10.29 -1.36 -14.63
C ALA A 397 -9.07 -0.58 -14.12
N ALA A 398 -9.31 0.44 -13.30
CA ALA A 398 -8.24 1.09 -12.53
C ALA A 398 -7.58 0.08 -11.59
N THR A 399 -6.30 0.24 -11.31
CA THR A 399 -5.54 -0.63 -10.38
C THR A 399 -6.17 -0.70 -8.99
N LEU A 400 -6.95 0.30 -8.59
CA LEU A 400 -7.77 0.31 -7.38
C LEU A 400 -8.72 -0.89 -7.28
N ALA A 401 -9.15 -1.47 -8.40
CA ALA A 401 -9.97 -2.69 -8.41
C ALA A 401 -9.22 -3.88 -7.79
N GLY A 402 -7.90 -3.93 -7.93
CA GLY A 402 -7.04 -4.91 -7.28
C GLY A 402 -6.93 -4.74 -5.76
N LEU A 403 -7.31 -3.57 -5.24
CA LEU A 403 -7.51 -3.31 -3.81
C LEU A 403 -8.97 -3.48 -3.37
N GLY A 404 -9.85 -3.90 -4.26
CA GLY A 404 -11.27 -4.11 -4.00
C GLY A 404 -12.15 -2.86 -4.19
N ASP A 405 -11.62 -1.71 -4.62
CA ASP A 405 -12.42 -0.54 -4.99
C ASP A 405 -12.90 -0.64 -6.43
N GLY A 406 -14.15 -1.02 -6.62
CA GLY A 406 -14.71 -1.37 -7.93
C GLY A 406 -14.34 -2.77 -8.43
N GLY A 407 -13.77 -3.61 -7.57
CA GLY A 407 -13.43 -5.01 -7.82
C GLY A 407 -13.82 -5.92 -6.65
N GLU A 408 -13.66 -7.22 -6.87
CA GLU A 408 -13.90 -8.24 -5.85
C GLU A 408 -12.69 -8.40 -4.93
N GLY A 409 -12.91 -9.04 -3.77
CA GLY A 409 -11.87 -9.42 -2.84
C GLY A 409 -11.63 -8.41 -1.72
N PHE A 410 -10.53 -8.61 -1.02
CA PHE A 410 -10.13 -7.83 0.14
C PHE A 410 -9.05 -6.79 -0.22
N THR A 411 -8.82 -5.86 0.72
CA THR A 411 -7.78 -4.84 0.58
C THR A 411 -6.60 -5.08 1.50
N SER A 412 -5.45 -4.52 1.12
CA SER A 412 -4.31 -4.28 1.99
C SER A 412 -3.59 -2.99 1.60
N PHE A 413 -3.08 -2.27 2.60
CA PHE A 413 -2.19 -1.11 2.42
C PHE A 413 -0.75 -1.41 2.85
N SER A 414 -0.42 -2.70 2.95
CA SER A 414 0.93 -3.25 3.04
C SER A 414 1.05 -4.36 2.00
N ILE A 415 1.37 -3.96 0.76
CA ILE A 415 1.54 -4.88 -0.37
C ILE A 415 3.00 -5.34 -0.37
N ALA A 416 3.21 -6.53 0.17
CA ALA A 416 4.54 -7.06 0.44
C ALA A 416 5.10 -7.85 -0.76
N SER A 417 5.28 -7.18 -1.89
CA SER A 417 5.86 -7.75 -3.11
C SER A 417 7.30 -8.24 -2.91
N PRO A 418 8.21 -7.46 -2.26
CA PRO A 418 9.60 -7.89 -2.08
C PRO A 418 9.79 -9.16 -1.26
N THR A 419 8.82 -9.56 -0.46
CA THR A 419 8.86 -10.77 0.38
C THR A 419 7.85 -11.83 -0.02
N GLY A 420 7.02 -11.53 -1.04
CA GLY A 420 6.14 -12.49 -1.71
C GLY A 420 4.78 -12.73 -1.03
N GLU A 421 4.45 -12.02 0.06
CA GLU A 421 3.12 -12.13 0.68
C GLU A 421 2.02 -11.44 -0.14
N GLY A 422 2.39 -10.50 -1.04
CA GLY A 422 1.42 -9.68 -1.77
C GLY A 422 0.55 -8.86 -0.83
N LEU A 423 -0.77 -8.91 -0.98
CA LEU A 423 -1.70 -8.23 -0.08
C LEU A 423 -1.66 -8.86 1.31
N THR A 424 -1.05 -8.15 2.26
CA THR A 424 -0.90 -8.63 3.65
C THR A 424 -2.25 -8.72 4.36
N ARG A 425 -2.48 -9.84 5.05
CA ARG A 425 -3.74 -10.16 5.74
C ARG A 425 -3.47 -10.94 7.04
N PRO A 426 -4.46 -11.23 7.87
CA PRO A 426 -4.24 -11.95 9.14
C PRO A 426 -3.43 -13.23 9.00
N ARG A 427 -3.67 -14.03 7.97
CA ARG A 427 -2.91 -15.25 7.70
C ARG A 427 -1.42 -14.97 7.45
N SER A 428 -1.06 -13.88 6.76
CA SER A 428 0.34 -13.47 6.55
C SER A 428 1.05 -13.14 7.87
N LEU A 429 0.29 -12.62 8.86
CA LEU A 429 0.77 -12.21 10.17
C LEU A 429 0.62 -13.31 11.23
N SER A 430 0.45 -14.56 10.79
CA SER A 430 0.35 -15.73 11.64
C SER A 430 1.37 -16.80 11.25
N ARG A 431 1.63 -17.72 12.16
CA ARG A 431 2.48 -18.91 11.94
C ARG A 431 1.66 -20.18 12.10
N GLU A 432 1.93 -21.19 11.32
CA GLU A 432 1.24 -22.48 11.45
C GLU A 432 1.70 -23.24 12.70
N ARG A 433 0.72 -23.81 13.41
CA ARG A 433 0.95 -24.80 14.45
C ARG A 433 0.14 -26.05 14.15
N ARG A 434 0.80 -27.19 14.29
CA ARG A 434 0.20 -28.49 13.97
C ARG A 434 0.07 -29.34 15.22
N LEU A 435 -1.12 -29.93 15.41
CA LEU A 435 -1.38 -31.02 16.30
C LEU A 435 -1.61 -32.28 15.46
N ALA A 436 -0.91 -33.36 15.77
CA ALA A 436 -1.17 -34.67 15.18
C ALA A 436 -1.48 -35.70 16.27
N VAL A 437 -2.57 -36.41 16.10
CA VAL A 437 -2.97 -37.53 16.97
C VAL A 437 -2.97 -38.81 16.13
N ALA A 438 -2.04 -39.71 16.42
CA ALA A 438 -1.91 -40.97 15.71
C ALA A 438 -2.77 -42.07 16.35
N GLY A 439 -3.40 -42.90 15.52
CA GLY A 439 -4.12 -44.09 15.95
C GLY A 439 -5.46 -43.85 16.65
N GLY A 440 -6.11 -42.70 16.40
CA GLY A 440 -7.39 -42.39 17.03
C GLY A 440 -8.16 -41.27 16.38
N LEU A 441 -9.29 -40.87 16.96
CA LEU A 441 -10.16 -39.77 16.55
C LEU A 441 -10.79 -39.90 15.15
N ARG A 442 -10.99 -41.15 14.69
CA ARG A 442 -11.83 -41.44 13.55
C ARG A 442 -13.21 -41.84 14.02
N ILE A 443 -14.27 -41.24 13.48
CA ILE A 443 -15.66 -41.45 13.88
C ILE A 443 -16.52 -42.15 12.79
N VAL A 444 -15.94 -42.46 11.64
CA VAL A 444 -16.57 -43.19 10.53
C VAL A 444 -15.66 -44.26 9.97
#